data_bcd7ddc6175173a111e80189930c780c
#
_entry.id   bcd7ddc6175173a111e80189930c780c
#
_cell.length_a   1.000
_cell.length_b   1.000
_cell.length_c   1.000
_cell.angle_alpha   90.00
_cell.angle_beta   90.00
_cell.angle_gamma   90.00
#
_symmetry.space_group_name_H-M   'P 1'
#
loop_
_entity.id
_entity.type
_entity.pdbx_description
1 polymer ?
#
loop_
_entity_poly.entity_id
_entity_poly.type
_entity_poly.pdbx_seq_one_letter_code
_entity_poly.pdbx_strand_id
1 'polypeptide(L)'
;MLDKIKWLHVEPSSRCNAHCPGCARNNQGFGTADNLIINDLNLERLETVVSKSPKLEHVIFCGNMGDPCASKMINQQLDIIFKRQNLSLQLHTNGSLRTEEWWSQLAKKFESRLEVWFAIDGLKDIHSFYRQGTNWDKIINNAKSFINSGGRALWQFIPFAHNEHQIKDCIKLSQNMGFAGFKFIKDARYSNNSYHYRTGKDLGIKPWSKQNETWIRKNNAYLNNIQDQKIVKTKIKKTDCVHMIFP
;
A
#
# COMPACT_ATOMS: atom_id res chain seq x y z
N MET A 1 -8.43 -3.95 26.94
CA MET A 1 -7.71 -3.08 25.95
C MET A 1 -8.28 -3.26 24.55
N LEU A 2 -8.50 -4.48 24.04
CA LEU A 2 -9.05 -4.75 22.71
C LEU A 2 -10.50 -4.26 22.53
N ASP A 3 -11.25 -4.16 23.62
CA ASP A 3 -12.65 -3.69 23.66
C ASP A 3 -12.86 -2.22 23.24
N LYS A 4 -11.79 -1.43 23.16
CA LYS A 4 -11.82 0.00 22.80
C LYS A 4 -11.31 0.31 21.40
N ILE A 5 -10.71 -0.68 20.73
CA ILE A 5 -10.02 -0.48 19.46
C ILE A 5 -11.06 -0.27 18.35
N LYS A 6 -10.85 0.79 17.55
CA LYS A 6 -11.62 1.07 16.34
C LYS A 6 -10.82 0.82 15.07
N TRP A 7 -9.50 0.95 15.14
CA TRP A 7 -8.57 0.77 14.03
C TRP A 7 -7.53 -0.27 14.34
N LEU A 8 -7.29 -1.17 13.40
CA LEU A 8 -6.30 -2.23 13.51
C LEU A 8 -5.35 -2.16 12.31
N HIS A 9 -4.07 -1.87 12.57
CA HIS A 9 -3.01 -1.99 11.57
C HIS A 9 -2.41 -3.39 11.66
N VAL A 10 -2.38 -4.08 10.54
CA VAL A 10 -1.92 -5.48 10.43
C VAL A 10 -0.83 -5.57 9.38
N GLU A 11 0.25 -6.23 9.70
CA GLU A 11 1.26 -6.71 8.74
C GLU A 11 0.93 -8.17 8.37
N PRO A 12 0.22 -8.43 7.27
CA PRO A 12 -0.24 -9.80 6.93
C PRO A 12 0.91 -10.73 6.55
N SER A 13 2.02 -10.17 6.05
CA SER A 13 3.19 -10.92 5.63
C SER A 13 4.45 -10.06 5.67
N SER A 14 5.57 -10.66 6.02
CA SER A 14 6.91 -10.09 5.81
C SER A 14 7.51 -10.46 4.45
N ARG A 15 6.79 -11.23 3.62
CA ARG A 15 7.19 -11.54 2.24
C ARG A 15 6.91 -10.36 1.33
N CYS A 16 7.79 -10.12 0.39
CA CYS A 16 7.62 -9.12 -0.67
C CYS A 16 8.44 -9.53 -1.88
N ASN A 17 7.95 -9.22 -3.08
CA ASN A 17 8.71 -9.39 -4.33
C ASN A 17 9.51 -8.12 -4.71
N ALA A 18 9.24 -6.99 -4.06
CA ALA A 18 9.93 -5.73 -4.31
C ALA A 18 11.20 -5.59 -3.46
N HIS A 19 12.20 -4.93 -4.04
CA HIS A 19 13.50 -4.64 -3.43
C HIS A 19 13.75 -3.12 -3.35
N CYS A 20 12.74 -2.37 -2.86
CA CYS A 20 12.83 -0.92 -2.74
C CYS A 20 13.95 -0.53 -1.77
N PRO A 21 14.96 0.27 -2.19
CA PRO A 21 16.15 0.51 -1.37
C PRO A 21 15.87 1.25 -0.05
N GLY A 22 14.89 2.18 -0.03
CA GLY A 22 14.50 2.89 1.19
C GLY A 22 13.49 2.15 2.08
N CYS A 23 13.19 0.88 1.81
CA CYS A 23 12.26 0.09 2.62
C CYS A 23 12.97 -0.50 3.84
N ALA A 24 12.36 -0.35 5.03
CA ALA A 24 12.88 -0.93 6.27
C ALA A 24 13.07 -2.46 6.22
N ARG A 25 12.31 -3.14 5.32
CA ARG A 25 12.45 -4.56 5.04
C ARG A 25 13.77 -4.90 4.35
N ASN A 26 14.29 -3.99 3.55
CA ASN A 26 15.46 -4.24 2.70
C ASN A 26 16.67 -3.50 3.28
N ASN A 27 17.79 -4.17 3.34
CA ASN A 27 19.05 -3.56 3.76
C ASN A 27 19.59 -2.66 2.64
N GLN A 28 19.07 -1.42 2.53
CA GLN A 28 19.47 -0.40 1.55
C GLN A 28 19.45 -0.88 0.07
N GLY A 29 18.68 -1.93 -0.23
CA GLY A 29 18.62 -2.56 -1.55
C GLY A 29 19.40 -3.86 -1.67
N PHE A 30 20.26 -4.21 -0.71
CA PHE A 30 21.10 -5.44 -0.78
C PHE A 30 20.36 -6.74 -0.41
N GLY A 31 19.10 -6.69 -0.16
CA GLY A 31 18.30 -7.85 0.22
C GLY A 31 17.47 -7.61 1.47
N THR A 32 16.94 -8.69 2.02
CA THR A 32 16.13 -8.63 3.25
C THR A 32 17.01 -8.31 4.44
N ALA A 33 16.53 -7.45 5.34
CA ALA A 33 17.23 -7.14 6.58
C ALA A 33 17.45 -8.42 7.43
N ASP A 34 18.65 -8.58 7.98
CA ASP A 34 19.09 -9.82 8.63
C ASP A 34 18.24 -10.22 9.85
N ASN A 35 17.65 -9.23 10.51
CA ASN A 35 16.79 -9.43 11.68
C ASN A 35 15.30 -9.64 11.34
N LEU A 36 14.95 -9.67 10.06
CA LEU A 36 13.55 -9.84 9.63
C LEU A 36 13.23 -11.32 9.44
N ILE A 37 12.36 -11.84 10.29
CA ILE A 37 11.80 -13.19 10.14
C ILE A 37 10.79 -13.18 8.97
N ILE A 38 11.04 -14.02 7.97
CA ILE A 38 10.16 -14.15 6.79
C ILE A 38 9.01 -15.11 7.11
N ASN A 39 7.84 -14.55 7.39
CA ASN A 39 6.66 -15.31 7.77
C ASN A 39 5.36 -14.63 7.31
N ASP A 40 4.26 -15.36 7.43
CA ASP A 40 2.90 -14.85 7.27
C ASP A 40 2.22 -14.79 8.64
N LEU A 41 1.35 -13.81 8.85
CA LEU A 41 0.60 -13.66 10.10
C LEU A 41 -0.29 -14.87 10.32
N ASN A 42 -0.20 -15.47 11.49
CA ASN A 42 -1.01 -16.61 11.91
C ASN A 42 -2.52 -16.28 11.90
N LEU A 43 -3.32 -17.13 11.28
CA LEU A 43 -4.77 -16.91 11.10
C LEU A 43 -5.52 -16.91 12.45
N GLU A 44 -5.18 -17.81 13.35
CA GLU A 44 -5.81 -17.90 14.68
C GLU A 44 -5.58 -16.63 15.49
N ARG A 45 -4.36 -16.09 15.42
CA ARG A 45 -4.01 -14.82 16.08
C ARG A 45 -4.82 -13.66 15.51
N LEU A 46 -4.94 -13.58 14.18
CA LEU A 46 -5.75 -12.55 13.52
C LEU A 46 -7.21 -12.68 13.92
N GLU A 47 -7.78 -13.87 13.85
CA GLU A 47 -9.17 -14.14 14.22
C GLU A 47 -9.45 -13.83 15.71
N THR A 48 -8.51 -14.18 16.60
CA THR A 48 -8.60 -13.85 18.03
C THR A 48 -8.66 -12.35 18.27
N VAL A 49 -7.80 -11.56 17.62
CA VAL A 49 -7.80 -10.10 17.80
C VAL A 49 -9.05 -9.47 17.22
N VAL A 50 -9.47 -9.89 16.05
CA VAL A 50 -10.70 -9.38 15.41
C VAL A 50 -11.93 -9.69 16.24
N SER A 51 -12.07 -10.93 16.74
CA SER A 51 -13.24 -11.36 17.54
C SER A 51 -13.30 -10.67 18.91
N LYS A 52 -12.14 -10.43 19.55
CA LYS A 52 -12.04 -9.74 20.86
C LYS A 52 -12.11 -8.22 20.76
N SER A 53 -12.29 -7.66 19.57
CA SER A 53 -12.37 -6.21 19.34
C SER A 53 -13.77 -5.80 18.86
N PRO A 54 -14.80 -5.76 19.74
CA PRO A 54 -16.19 -5.55 19.34
C PRO A 54 -16.44 -4.18 18.68
N LYS A 55 -15.64 -3.17 19.02
CA LYS A 55 -15.73 -1.81 18.48
C LYS A 55 -14.89 -1.57 17.22
N LEU A 56 -14.23 -2.62 16.70
CA LEU A 56 -13.41 -2.50 15.50
C LEU A 56 -14.30 -2.16 14.29
N GLU A 57 -13.93 -1.12 13.57
CA GLU A 57 -14.61 -0.59 12.38
C GLU A 57 -13.73 -0.69 11.13
N HIS A 58 -12.41 -0.50 11.30
CA HIS A 58 -11.47 -0.41 10.19
C HIS A 58 -10.23 -1.25 10.40
N VAL A 59 -9.82 -1.94 9.36
CA VAL A 59 -8.57 -2.69 9.31
C VAL A 59 -7.69 -2.14 8.18
N ILE A 60 -6.40 -2.03 8.43
CA ILE A 60 -5.41 -1.64 7.42
C ILE A 60 -4.42 -2.80 7.30
N PHE A 61 -4.38 -3.41 6.13
CA PHE A 61 -3.31 -4.33 5.78
C PHE A 61 -2.13 -3.50 5.26
N CYS A 62 -1.14 -3.32 6.14
CA CYS A 62 0.06 -2.53 5.86
C CYS A 62 1.08 -3.33 5.04
N GLY A 63 1.97 -2.59 4.38
CA GLY A 63 3.11 -3.13 3.65
C GLY A 63 4.43 -2.55 4.14
N ASN A 64 4.62 -2.38 5.46
CA ASN A 64 5.86 -1.82 5.99
C ASN A 64 6.99 -2.84 6.01
N MET A 65 6.69 -4.08 6.42
CA MET A 65 7.66 -5.17 6.50
C MET A 65 7.54 -6.19 5.37
N GLY A 66 6.51 -6.08 4.54
CA GLY A 66 6.24 -6.98 3.43
C GLY A 66 5.25 -6.39 2.44
N ASP A 67 4.60 -7.25 1.68
CA ASP A 67 3.45 -6.91 0.85
C ASP A 67 2.31 -7.87 1.19
N PRO A 68 1.12 -7.39 1.56
CA PRO A 68 -0.01 -8.26 1.89
C PRO A 68 -0.31 -9.29 0.82
N CYS A 69 -0.21 -8.92 -0.47
CA CYS A 69 -0.45 -9.82 -1.58
C CYS A 69 0.62 -10.92 -1.74
N ALA A 70 1.75 -10.82 -1.02
CA ALA A 70 2.77 -11.86 -0.97
C ALA A 70 2.45 -12.95 0.09
N SER A 71 1.51 -12.70 1.00
CA SER A 71 1.07 -13.69 1.97
C SER A 71 0.52 -14.94 1.26
N LYS A 72 0.96 -16.12 1.68
CA LYS A 72 0.41 -17.39 1.20
C LYS A 72 -1.03 -17.60 1.66
N MET A 73 -1.42 -16.89 2.74
CA MET A 73 -2.73 -17.00 3.39
C MET A 73 -3.63 -15.79 3.16
N ILE A 74 -3.33 -14.94 2.16
CA ILE A 74 -4.07 -13.68 1.98
C ILE A 74 -5.58 -13.86 1.86
N ASN A 75 -6.04 -14.89 1.16
CA ASN A 75 -7.47 -15.14 1.01
C ASN A 75 -8.14 -15.45 2.35
N GLN A 76 -7.53 -16.33 3.16
CA GLN A 76 -8.03 -16.65 4.50
C GLN A 76 -7.98 -15.44 5.44
N GLN A 77 -6.90 -14.62 5.36
CA GLN A 77 -6.79 -13.40 6.14
C GLN A 77 -7.88 -12.39 5.78
N LEU A 78 -8.18 -12.23 4.49
CA LEU A 78 -9.30 -11.41 4.01
C LEU A 78 -10.65 -11.96 4.49
N ASP A 79 -10.87 -13.26 4.41
CA ASP A 79 -12.12 -13.90 4.84
C ASP A 79 -12.36 -13.70 6.34
N ILE A 80 -11.33 -13.78 7.19
CA ILE A 80 -11.45 -13.48 8.63
C ILE A 80 -11.95 -12.05 8.86
N ILE A 81 -11.40 -11.05 8.15
CA ILE A 81 -11.84 -9.66 8.29
C ILE A 81 -13.30 -9.51 7.84
N PHE A 82 -13.63 -10.05 6.68
CA PHE A 82 -14.94 -9.83 6.05
C PHE A 82 -16.06 -10.75 6.57
N LYS A 83 -15.79 -11.73 7.44
CA LYS A 83 -16.82 -12.41 8.26
C LYS A 83 -17.66 -11.39 9.05
N ARG A 84 -17.07 -10.27 9.48
CA ARG A 84 -17.78 -9.19 10.15
C ARG A 84 -18.26 -8.16 9.13
N GLN A 85 -19.57 -8.00 8.99
CA GLN A 85 -20.20 -7.13 7.97
C GLN A 85 -19.91 -5.63 8.16
N ASN A 86 -19.65 -5.21 9.39
CA ASN A 86 -19.36 -3.81 9.71
C ASN A 86 -17.90 -3.41 9.48
N LEU A 87 -17.02 -4.35 9.13
CA LEU A 87 -15.60 -4.01 8.91
C LEU A 87 -15.34 -3.55 7.48
N SER A 88 -14.53 -2.50 7.37
CA SER A 88 -13.88 -2.08 6.14
C SER A 88 -12.39 -2.38 6.19
N LEU A 89 -11.79 -2.61 5.02
CA LEU A 89 -10.37 -2.90 4.87
C LEU A 89 -9.72 -1.95 3.87
N GLN A 90 -8.57 -1.41 4.28
CA GLN A 90 -7.63 -0.73 3.40
C GLN A 90 -6.44 -1.64 3.15
N LEU A 91 -6.18 -2.01 1.90
CA LEU A 91 -5.09 -2.89 1.48
C LEU A 91 -4.01 -2.10 0.76
N HIS A 92 -2.81 -2.02 1.33
CA HIS A 92 -1.65 -1.38 0.71
C HIS A 92 -0.76 -2.42 0.04
N THR A 93 -0.46 -2.24 -1.26
CA THR A 93 0.32 -3.20 -2.04
C THR A 93 1.15 -2.54 -3.13
N ASN A 94 2.23 -3.19 -3.55
CA ASN A 94 2.94 -2.80 -4.76
C ASN A 94 2.19 -3.19 -6.05
N GLY A 95 1.14 -4.02 -5.93
CA GLY A 95 0.24 -4.38 -7.02
C GLY A 95 0.79 -5.35 -8.08
N SER A 96 2.06 -5.76 -8.02
CA SER A 96 2.66 -6.61 -9.06
C SER A 96 2.51 -8.12 -8.82
N LEU A 97 1.82 -8.49 -7.75
CA LEU A 97 1.51 -9.88 -7.42
C LEU A 97 0.06 -10.24 -7.79
N ARG A 98 -0.23 -11.54 -7.74
CA ARG A 98 -1.54 -12.11 -8.11
C ARG A 98 -1.85 -11.95 -9.61
N THR A 99 -2.99 -12.47 -10.04
CA THR A 99 -3.46 -12.42 -11.43
C THR A 99 -4.57 -11.38 -11.57
N GLU A 100 -4.82 -10.91 -12.78
CA GLU A 100 -5.93 -10.01 -13.10
C GLU A 100 -7.27 -10.59 -12.66
N GLU A 101 -7.45 -11.91 -12.85
CA GLU A 101 -8.65 -12.62 -12.40
C GLU A 101 -8.81 -12.56 -10.88
N TRP A 102 -7.73 -12.78 -10.10
CA TRP A 102 -7.77 -12.65 -8.64
C TRP A 102 -8.20 -11.24 -8.21
N TRP A 103 -7.68 -10.20 -8.87
CA TRP A 103 -8.06 -8.81 -8.58
C TRP A 103 -9.52 -8.52 -8.93
N SER A 104 -10.02 -9.04 -10.05
CA SER A 104 -11.43 -8.95 -10.44
C SER A 104 -12.36 -9.61 -9.41
N GLN A 105 -12.03 -10.83 -9.00
CA GLN A 105 -12.80 -11.56 -7.99
C GLN A 105 -12.78 -10.86 -6.64
N LEU A 106 -11.64 -10.29 -6.25
CA LEU A 106 -11.48 -9.53 -5.01
C LEU A 106 -12.43 -8.33 -4.96
N ALA A 107 -12.51 -7.56 -6.07
CA ALA A 107 -13.40 -6.41 -6.18
C ALA A 107 -14.87 -6.82 -6.04
N LYS A 108 -15.30 -7.85 -6.77
CA LYS A 108 -16.67 -8.37 -6.73
C LYS A 108 -17.07 -8.94 -5.38
N LYS A 109 -16.12 -9.61 -4.70
CA LYS A 109 -16.40 -10.29 -3.42
C LYS A 109 -16.58 -9.31 -2.26
N PHE A 110 -15.81 -8.21 -2.23
CA PHE A 110 -15.77 -7.34 -1.06
C PHE A 110 -16.35 -5.94 -1.29
N GLU A 111 -16.59 -5.59 -2.54
CA GLU A 111 -17.29 -4.37 -2.97
C GLU A 111 -16.79 -3.10 -2.26
N SER A 112 -17.70 -2.25 -1.78
CA SER A 112 -17.38 -0.96 -1.14
C SER A 112 -16.67 -1.09 0.22
N ARG A 113 -16.55 -2.29 0.77
CA ARG A 113 -15.85 -2.54 2.04
C ARG A 113 -14.34 -2.68 1.89
N LEU A 114 -13.84 -2.81 0.65
CA LEU A 114 -12.42 -2.91 0.34
C LEU A 114 -11.95 -1.71 -0.47
N GLU A 115 -10.92 -1.05 0.02
CA GLU A 115 -10.17 -0.03 -0.70
C GLU A 115 -8.73 -0.50 -0.90
N VAL A 116 -8.24 -0.49 -2.14
CA VAL A 116 -6.87 -0.92 -2.45
C VAL A 116 -5.99 0.27 -2.83
N TRP A 117 -4.84 0.38 -2.18
CA TRP A 117 -3.85 1.40 -2.43
C TRP A 117 -2.67 0.79 -3.20
N PHE A 118 -2.60 1.10 -4.50
CA PHE A 118 -1.54 0.65 -5.38
C PHE A 118 -0.35 1.61 -5.28
N ALA A 119 0.81 1.12 -4.86
CA ALA A 119 2.04 1.89 -4.73
C ALA A 119 2.80 1.95 -6.06
N ILE A 120 2.59 3.04 -6.81
CA ILE A 120 3.14 3.24 -8.16
C ILE A 120 3.91 4.57 -8.19
N ASP A 121 5.24 4.52 -8.35
CA ASP A 121 6.14 5.68 -8.19
C ASP A 121 6.71 6.16 -9.53
N GLY A 122 5.88 6.26 -10.56
CA GLY A 122 6.23 6.74 -11.89
C GLY A 122 5.53 5.99 -13.01
N LEU A 123 5.80 6.39 -14.24
CA LEU A 123 5.43 5.65 -15.44
C LEU A 123 6.37 4.46 -15.66
N LYS A 124 6.14 3.72 -16.74
CA LYS A 124 6.82 2.45 -17.05
C LYS A 124 8.35 2.54 -17.04
N ASP A 125 8.89 3.65 -17.53
CA ASP A 125 10.32 3.90 -17.67
C ASP A 125 11.02 4.23 -16.34
N ILE A 126 10.30 4.79 -15.36
CA ILE A 126 10.86 5.30 -14.10
C ILE A 126 10.46 4.46 -12.89
N HIS A 127 9.25 3.87 -12.87
CA HIS A 127 8.72 3.17 -11.71
C HIS A 127 9.70 2.16 -11.09
N SER A 128 10.33 1.34 -11.92
CA SER A 128 11.23 0.29 -11.46
C SER A 128 12.58 0.79 -10.94
N PHE A 129 12.88 2.08 -11.11
CA PHE A 129 14.10 2.67 -10.55
C PHE A 129 14.12 2.59 -9.01
N TYR A 130 12.97 2.86 -8.39
CA TYR A 130 12.79 2.71 -6.94
C TYR A 130 12.11 1.37 -6.59
N ARG A 131 11.02 1.01 -7.27
CA ARG A 131 10.25 -0.23 -7.03
C ARG A 131 10.87 -1.44 -7.70
N GLN A 132 12.16 -1.67 -7.44
CA GLN A 132 12.91 -2.77 -8.04
C GLN A 132 12.24 -4.13 -7.78
N GLY A 133 12.27 -5.02 -8.77
CA GLY A 133 11.65 -6.35 -8.68
C GLY A 133 10.15 -6.38 -8.92
N THR A 134 9.50 -5.24 -9.15
CA THR A 134 8.10 -5.17 -9.57
C THR A 134 7.98 -5.08 -11.10
N ASN A 135 6.78 -5.37 -11.63
CA ASN A 135 6.48 -5.27 -13.05
C ASN A 135 5.37 -4.24 -13.26
N TRP A 136 5.69 -3.12 -13.91
CA TRP A 136 4.77 -2.00 -14.10
C TRP A 136 3.54 -2.38 -14.92
N ASP A 137 3.70 -3.10 -16.04
CA ASP A 137 2.58 -3.52 -16.89
C ASP A 137 1.61 -4.39 -16.09
N LYS A 138 2.14 -5.32 -15.29
CA LYS A 138 1.33 -6.17 -14.43
C LYS A 138 0.58 -5.39 -13.36
N ILE A 139 1.20 -4.36 -12.76
CA ILE A 139 0.55 -3.48 -11.79
C ILE A 139 -0.63 -2.76 -12.44
N ILE A 140 -0.41 -2.17 -13.60
CA ILE A 140 -1.45 -1.42 -14.33
C ILE A 140 -2.61 -2.33 -14.74
N ASN A 141 -2.32 -3.53 -15.24
CA ASN A 141 -3.35 -4.50 -15.63
C ASN A 141 -4.15 -4.99 -14.41
N ASN A 142 -3.47 -5.30 -13.31
CA ASN A 142 -4.10 -5.70 -12.05
C ASN A 142 -5.01 -4.59 -11.50
N ALA A 143 -4.54 -3.34 -11.50
CA ALA A 143 -5.34 -2.19 -11.06
C ALA A 143 -6.56 -1.97 -11.98
N LYS A 144 -6.38 -2.06 -13.30
CA LYS A 144 -7.50 -1.99 -14.26
C LYS A 144 -8.54 -3.08 -14.02
N SER A 145 -8.09 -4.32 -13.83
CA SER A 145 -8.99 -5.45 -13.58
C SER A 145 -9.80 -5.24 -12.29
N PHE A 146 -9.16 -4.76 -11.22
CA PHE A 146 -9.82 -4.43 -9.95
C PHE A 146 -10.85 -3.31 -10.13
N ILE A 147 -10.47 -2.18 -10.77
CA ILE A 147 -11.33 -1.01 -10.97
C ILE A 147 -12.52 -1.35 -11.88
N ASN A 148 -12.28 -2.01 -13.02
CA ASN A 148 -13.33 -2.38 -13.97
C ASN A 148 -14.34 -3.37 -13.38
N SER A 149 -13.97 -4.07 -12.32
CA SER A 149 -14.86 -4.98 -11.57
C SER A 149 -15.58 -4.29 -10.39
N GLY A 150 -15.54 -2.95 -10.32
CA GLY A 150 -16.22 -2.15 -9.31
C GLY A 150 -15.38 -1.88 -8.05
N GLY A 151 -14.12 -2.27 -8.04
CA GLY A 151 -13.22 -2.05 -6.90
C GLY A 151 -12.80 -0.58 -6.75
N ARG A 152 -12.71 -0.12 -5.50
CA ARG A 152 -12.23 1.21 -5.17
C ARG A 152 -10.72 1.21 -5.02
N ALA A 153 -9.99 1.79 -6.00
CA ALA A 153 -8.54 1.86 -5.99
C ALA A 153 -8.03 3.29 -5.78
N LEU A 154 -6.93 3.45 -5.02
CA LEU A 154 -6.16 4.68 -4.94
C LEU A 154 -4.75 4.46 -5.47
N TRP A 155 -4.23 5.47 -6.17
CA TRP A 155 -2.84 5.52 -6.59
C TRP A 155 -2.01 6.17 -5.49
N GLN A 156 -1.05 5.46 -4.92
CA GLN A 156 -0.12 5.95 -3.92
C GLN A 156 1.23 6.21 -4.59
N PHE A 157 1.77 7.43 -4.42
CA PHE A 157 2.99 7.88 -5.07
C PHE A 157 3.97 8.45 -4.06
N ILE A 158 5.20 7.99 -4.08
CA ILE A 158 6.31 8.57 -3.32
C ILE A 158 7.12 9.47 -4.25
N PRO A 159 7.12 10.80 -4.05
CA PRO A 159 7.88 11.70 -4.88
C PRO A 159 9.37 11.69 -4.52
N PHE A 160 10.20 11.55 -5.55
CA PHE A 160 11.67 11.65 -5.52
C PHE A 160 12.14 12.57 -6.65
N ALA A 161 13.39 13.02 -6.60
CA ALA A 161 13.97 13.84 -7.66
C ALA A 161 13.95 13.14 -9.04
N HIS A 162 14.08 11.80 -9.06
CA HIS A 162 14.10 11.04 -10.32
C HIS A 162 12.71 10.82 -10.95
N ASN A 163 11.62 10.98 -10.20
CA ASN A 163 10.26 10.73 -10.69
C ASN A 163 9.33 11.97 -10.64
N GLU A 164 9.76 13.07 -10.02
CA GLU A 164 8.92 14.26 -9.84
C GLU A 164 8.44 14.89 -11.16
N HIS A 165 9.21 14.75 -12.25
CA HIS A 165 8.83 15.24 -13.57
C HIS A 165 7.63 14.51 -14.16
N GLN A 166 7.33 13.28 -13.72
CA GLN A 166 6.21 12.48 -14.20
C GLN A 166 4.93 12.63 -13.37
N ILE A 167 4.93 13.43 -12.29
CA ILE A 167 3.78 13.54 -11.37
C ILE A 167 2.49 13.88 -12.10
N LYS A 168 2.52 14.89 -13.00
CA LYS A 168 1.33 15.33 -13.74
C LYS A 168 0.77 14.24 -14.65
N ASP A 169 1.65 13.53 -15.33
CA ASP A 169 1.27 12.44 -16.24
C ASP A 169 0.73 11.23 -15.46
N CYS A 170 1.32 10.91 -14.31
CA CYS A 170 0.81 9.89 -13.41
C CYS A 170 -0.60 10.23 -12.89
N ILE A 171 -0.85 11.50 -12.50
CA ILE A 171 -2.19 11.95 -12.08
C ILE A 171 -3.19 11.80 -13.23
N LYS A 172 -2.84 12.27 -14.42
CA LYS A 172 -3.70 12.16 -15.61
C LYS A 172 -4.00 10.69 -15.95
N LEU A 173 -2.97 9.84 -15.91
CA LEU A 173 -3.14 8.40 -16.14
C LEU A 173 -4.05 7.77 -15.09
N SER A 174 -3.88 8.11 -13.80
CA SER A 174 -4.72 7.59 -12.73
C SER A 174 -6.20 7.96 -12.92
N GLN A 175 -6.48 9.19 -13.34
CA GLN A 175 -7.84 9.66 -13.66
C GLN A 175 -8.43 8.89 -14.84
N ASN A 176 -7.68 8.74 -15.93
CA ASN A 176 -8.11 8.01 -17.12
C ASN A 176 -8.37 6.53 -16.84
N MET A 177 -7.67 5.94 -15.88
CA MET A 177 -7.87 4.56 -15.44
C MET A 177 -9.03 4.38 -14.46
N GLY A 178 -9.62 5.46 -13.93
CA GLY A 178 -10.72 5.38 -12.98
C GLY A 178 -10.28 5.17 -11.51
N PHE A 179 -9.04 5.47 -11.16
CA PHE A 179 -8.66 5.50 -9.75
C PHE A 179 -9.53 6.51 -8.99
N ALA A 180 -9.99 6.14 -7.80
CA ALA A 180 -10.80 6.99 -6.93
C ALA A 180 -10.00 8.15 -6.30
N GLY A 181 -8.67 8.09 -6.36
CA GLY A 181 -7.80 9.16 -5.88
C GLY A 181 -6.33 8.89 -6.14
N PHE A 182 -5.54 9.97 -6.01
CA PHE A 182 -4.08 9.94 -6.12
C PHE A 182 -3.49 10.54 -4.85
N LYS A 183 -2.68 9.78 -4.12
CA LYS A 183 -2.13 10.19 -2.83
C LYS A 183 -0.61 10.25 -2.84
N PHE A 184 -0.08 11.41 -2.47
CA PHE A 184 1.33 11.56 -2.19
C PHE A 184 1.67 11.04 -0.80
N ILE A 185 2.66 10.17 -0.73
CA ILE A 185 3.25 9.76 0.53
C ILE A 185 4.50 10.59 0.76
N LYS A 186 4.44 11.40 1.81
CA LYS A 186 5.61 12.12 2.27
C LYS A 186 6.50 11.11 2.98
N ASP A 187 7.54 10.68 2.28
CA ASP A 187 8.44 9.66 2.82
C ASP A 187 9.76 10.30 3.25
N ALA A 188 10.23 9.92 4.44
CA ALA A 188 11.55 10.23 4.94
C ALA A 188 12.60 9.13 4.58
N ARG A 189 12.25 8.22 3.67
CA ARG A 189 13.08 7.08 3.26
C ARG A 189 14.23 7.47 2.32
N TYR A 190 14.70 8.71 2.47
CA TYR A 190 15.92 9.15 1.81
C TYR A 190 17.10 8.58 2.56
N SER A 191 17.75 7.62 1.96
CA SER A 191 19.01 7.09 2.43
C SER A 191 20.11 7.59 1.50
N ASN A 192 21.20 8.07 2.05
CA ASN A 192 22.40 8.39 1.27
C ASN A 192 22.98 7.14 0.58
N ASN A 193 22.54 5.95 0.99
CA ASN A 193 22.94 4.66 0.50
C ASN A 193 21.71 3.95 -0.09
N SER A 194 21.56 3.98 -1.40
CA SER A 194 20.43 3.37 -2.10
C SER A 194 20.97 2.56 -3.27
N TYR A 195 20.97 1.24 -3.15
CA TYR A 195 21.62 0.38 -4.11
C TYR A 195 20.66 -0.45 -4.95
N HIS A 196 21.05 -0.73 -6.17
CA HIS A 196 20.32 -1.67 -7.04
C HIS A 196 20.55 -3.11 -6.54
N TYR A 197 19.49 -3.83 -6.23
CA TYR A 197 19.52 -5.11 -5.53
C TYR A 197 20.30 -6.24 -6.22
N ARG A 198 20.49 -6.17 -7.53
CA ARG A 198 21.27 -7.17 -8.30
C ARG A 198 22.70 -6.75 -8.58
N THR A 199 22.92 -5.46 -8.83
CA THR A 199 24.23 -4.98 -9.34
C THR A 199 25.06 -4.28 -8.28
N GLY A 200 24.46 -3.93 -7.13
CA GLY A 200 25.11 -3.12 -6.09
C GLY A 200 25.42 -1.68 -6.52
N LYS A 201 24.94 -1.25 -7.71
CA LYS A 201 25.16 0.13 -8.18
C LYS A 201 24.43 1.11 -7.28
N ASP A 202 25.11 2.16 -6.84
CA ASP A 202 24.46 3.29 -6.15
C ASP A 202 23.46 3.98 -7.09
N LEU A 203 22.24 4.15 -6.62
CA LEU A 203 21.15 4.76 -7.37
C LEU A 203 21.06 6.27 -7.17
N GLY A 204 21.77 6.82 -6.17
CA GLY A 204 21.77 8.24 -5.88
C GLY A 204 20.37 8.82 -5.67
N ILE A 205 19.48 8.10 -4.95
CA ILE A 205 18.09 8.53 -4.72
C ILE A 205 18.09 9.79 -3.87
N LYS A 206 17.51 10.86 -4.41
CA LYS A 206 17.44 12.18 -3.77
C LYS A 206 16.00 12.58 -3.49
N PRO A 207 15.76 13.41 -2.47
CA PRO A 207 14.45 14.02 -2.24
C PRO A 207 14.01 14.86 -3.45
N TRP A 208 12.71 15.00 -3.62
CA TRP A 208 12.10 15.84 -4.64
C TRP A 208 12.26 17.34 -4.34
N SER A 209 12.08 18.20 -5.36
CA SER A 209 12.30 19.63 -5.24
C SER A 209 11.18 20.34 -4.46
N LYS A 210 11.53 21.44 -3.76
CA LYS A 210 10.54 22.28 -3.04
C LYS A 210 9.53 22.95 -3.99
N GLN A 211 9.88 23.20 -5.25
CA GLN A 211 8.97 23.79 -6.24
C GLN A 211 7.78 22.88 -6.51
N ASN A 212 8.03 21.58 -6.67
CA ASN A 212 6.98 20.60 -6.84
C ASN A 212 6.17 20.39 -5.56
N GLU A 213 6.77 20.55 -4.38
CA GLU A 213 6.03 20.52 -3.11
C GLU A 213 4.93 21.58 -3.08
N THR A 214 5.19 22.79 -3.52
CA THR A 214 4.21 23.87 -3.56
C THR A 214 3.06 23.55 -4.53
N TRP A 215 3.37 23.02 -5.71
CA TRP A 215 2.34 22.63 -6.68
C TRP A 215 1.47 21.49 -6.13
N ILE A 216 2.06 20.47 -5.53
CA ILE A 216 1.35 19.35 -4.92
C ILE A 216 0.45 19.82 -3.78
N ARG A 217 0.92 20.72 -2.91
CA ARG A 217 0.09 21.27 -1.84
C ARG A 217 -1.14 22.03 -2.38
N LYS A 218 -0.98 22.81 -3.44
CA LYS A 218 -2.08 23.54 -4.09
C LYS A 218 -3.10 22.60 -4.75
N ASN A 219 -2.63 21.48 -5.32
CA ASN A 219 -3.49 20.51 -6.01
C ASN A 219 -3.97 19.37 -5.11
N ASN A 220 -3.43 19.27 -3.88
CA ASN A 220 -3.87 18.25 -2.91
C ASN A 220 -5.31 18.47 -2.44
N ALA A 221 -5.84 19.68 -2.52
CA ALA A 221 -7.25 19.95 -2.27
C ALA A 221 -8.16 19.21 -3.27
N TYR A 222 -7.78 19.15 -4.56
CA TYR A 222 -8.46 18.35 -5.56
C TYR A 222 -8.37 16.85 -5.29
N LEU A 223 -7.22 16.40 -4.81
CA LEU A 223 -6.94 15.00 -4.48
C LEU A 223 -7.58 14.58 -3.15
N ASN A 224 -7.76 15.51 -2.21
CA ASN A 224 -8.41 15.27 -0.92
C ASN A 224 -9.94 15.33 -0.99
N ASN A 225 -10.53 16.05 -1.94
CA ASN A 225 -11.99 16.08 -2.14
C ASN A 225 -12.57 14.72 -2.56
N ILE A 226 -11.73 13.81 -3.09
CA ILE A 226 -12.13 12.43 -3.39
C ILE A 226 -12.18 11.57 -2.11
N GLN A 227 -11.52 11.99 -1.02
CA GLN A 227 -11.53 11.29 0.28
C GLN A 227 -12.80 11.55 1.11
N ASP A 228 -13.60 12.59 0.80
CA ASP A 228 -14.70 13.03 1.65
C ASP A 228 -16.01 12.25 1.49
N GLN A 229 -16.07 11.29 0.59
CA GLN A 229 -17.27 10.45 0.44
C GLN A 229 -17.10 9.07 1.05
N LYS A 230 -17.20 8.94 2.38
CA LYS A 230 -17.48 7.72 3.18
C LYS A 230 -16.40 7.11 4.07
N ILE A 231 -15.19 7.63 4.18
CA ILE A 231 -14.40 7.29 5.39
C ILE A 231 -14.53 8.49 6.34
N VAL A 232 -15.38 8.33 7.33
CA VAL A 232 -15.61 9.32 8.40
C VAL A 232 -14.25 9.74 8.96
N LYS A 233 -13.89 11.02 8.82
CA LYS A 233 -12.77 11.65 9.54
C LYS A 233 -13.11 11.68 11.04
N THR A 234 -13.17 10.54 11.68
CA THR A 234 -13.06 10.47 13.13
C THR A 234 -11.61 10.82 13.45
N LYS A 235 -11.42 11.88 14.25
CA LYS A 235 -10.10 12.18 14.85
C LYS A 235 -9.67 10.93 15.63
N ILE A 236 -8.83 10.10 15.03
CA ILE A 236 -8.32 8.88 15.64
C ILE A 236 -7.46 9.32 16.81
N LYS A 237 -7.88 9.03 18.02
CA LYS A 237 -7.02 9.16 19.19
C LYS A 237 -5.99 8.03 19.12
N LYS A 238 -4.73 8.29 19.49
CA LYS A 238 -3.67 7.25 19.55
C LYS A 238 -4.08 6.00 20.33
N THR A 239 -5.01 6.16 21.28
CA THR A 239 -5.57 5.09 22.12
C THR A 239 -6.51 4.13 21.38
N ASP A 240 -6.99 4.50 20.19
CA ASP A 240 -7.98 3.76 19.43
C ASP A 240 -7.37 2.87 18.33
N CYS A 241 -6.03 2.86 18.23
CA CYS A 241 -5.27 2.13 17.22
C CYS A 241 -4.31 1.12 17.84
N VAL A 242 -4.26 -0.08 17.28
CA VAL A 242 -3.29 -1.13 17.64
C VAL A 242 -2.58 -1.62 16.39
N HIS A 243 -1.26 -1.82 16.52
CA HIS A 243 -0.44 -2.45 15.50
C HIS A 243 -0.24 -3.93 15.82
N MET A 244 -0.55 -4.78 14.85
CA MET A 244 -0.17 -6.19 14.87
C MET A 244 1.03 -6.38 13.94
N ILE A 245 2.17 -6.67 14.54
CA ILE A 245 3.41 -7.05 13.86
C ILE A 245 3.68 -8.52 14.17
N PHE A 246 4.39 -9.19 13.28
CA PHE A 246 4.85 -10.57 13.50
C PHE A 246 5.67 -10.66 14.80
N PRO A 247 5.62 -11.81 15.48
CA PRO A 247 6.54 -12.10 16.57
C PRO A 247 7.96 -12.24 16.06
#